data_3b67423a45f925225ce51109cc430114
#
_entry.id   3b67423a45f925225ce51109cc430114
#
_cell.length_a   1.000
_cell.length_b   1.000
_cell.length_c   1.000
_cell.angle_alpha   90.00
_cell.angle_beta   90.00
_cell.angle_gamma   90.00
#
_symmetry.space_group_name_H-M   'P 1'
#
loop_
_entity.id
_entity.type
_entity.pdbx_description
1 polymer ?
#
loop_
_entity_poly.entity_id
_entity_poly.type
_entity_poly.pdbx_seq_one_letter_code
_entity_poly.pdbx_strand_id
1 'polypeptide(L)'
;MKFTPRRSFWILLTTAIISTLVAAREPAVVRPPRNAAAGVLQVVMEPVAWTFTRGQSMLDSVLASRHRREGRVRRLALHYEKIITLLRTRLRVLQNLLHQTRLLESSFPGIQPGTLMAADVDGFSTAGTDTLWIDRGYVSDQQLKAGDPVLAHLSLVGRISSIGPQTSEVTLLTAPSMKETARIIRITNGVESVISRDCLVVGTGLGSMHCELDQSIGSIRPRKGDMVVLSDTDWPGVINGIALGTVMSVEASHRTALRWSLNIAPICDMPRVHHAVILLSTRR
;
A
#
# COMPACT_ATOMS: atom_id res chain seq x y z
N MET A 1 -24.00 45.92 -5.83
CA MET A 1 -25.14 46.42 -5.01
C MET A 1 -25.57 45.28 -4.07
N LYS A 2 -25.29 45.43 -2.78
CA LYS A 2 -25.68 44.47 -1.74
C LYS A 2 -27.11 44.78 -1.30
N PHE A 3 -28.08 43.99 -1.77
CA PHE A 3 -29.45 44.03 -1.26
C PHE A 3 -29.48 43.37 0.14
N THR A 4 -29.70 44.14 1.17
CA THR A 4 -29.85 43.63 2.54
C THR A 4 -31.27 43.05 2.69
N PRO A 5 -31.43 41.78 3.10
CA PRO A 5 -32.74 41.10 3.18
C PRO A 5 -33.72 41.71 4.19
N ARG A 6 -33.25 42.60 5.04
CA ARG A 6 -34.05 43.24 6.09
C ARG A 6 -35.06 44.30 5.57
N ARG A 7 -34.76 45.01 4.46
CA ARG A 7 -35.65 46.03 3.89
C ARG A 7 -36.86 45.44 3.17
N SER A 8 -36.69 44.32 2.47
CA SER A 8 -37.78 43.67 1.77
C SER A 8 -38.85 43.06 2.73
N PHE A 9 -38.42 42.61 3.89
CA PHE A 9 -39.34 42.10 4.91
C PHE A 9 -40.25 43.15 5.49
N TRP A 10 -39.73 44.36 5.76
CA TRP A 10 -40.52 45.48 6.28
C TRP A 10 -41.52 46.02 5.26
N ILE A 11 -41.17 46.04 3.97
CA ILE A 11 -42.08 46.46 2.91
C ILE A 11 -43.26 45.48 2.78
N LEU A 12 -43.01 44.18 2.86
CA LEU A 12 -44.10 43.17 2.83
C LEU A 12 -44.98 43.20 4.09
N LEU A 13 -44.39 43.46 5.23
CA LEU A 13 -45.12 43.55 6.48
C LEU A 13 -46.02 44.80 6.48
N THR A 14 -45.55 45.96 6.01
CA THR A 14 -46.34 47.16 5.92
C THR A 14 -47.47 47.08 4.90
N THR A 15 -47.28 46.45 3.76
CA THR A 15 -48.36 46.22 2.77
C THR A 15 -49.42 45.25 3.28
N ALA A 16 -49.05 44.21 4.02
CA ALA A 16 -50.01 43.28 4.65
C ALA A 16 -50.83 43.97 5.74
N ILE A 17 -50.23 44.85 6.57
CA ILE A 17 -50.94 45.61 7.63
C ILE A 17 -51.89 46.63 7.02
N ILE A 18 -51.47 47.34 5.96
CA ILE A 18 -52.36 48.30 5.28
C ILE A 18 -53.54 47.59 4.63
N SER A 19 -53.33 46.42 4.02
CA SER A 19 -54.40 45.65 3.40
C SER A 19 -55.43 45.16 4.41
N THR A 20 -55.00 44.72 5.62
CA THR A 20 -55.93 44.33 6.69
C THR A 20 -56.65 45.51 7.33
N LEU A 21 -56.05 46.69 7.45
CA LEU A 21 -56.65 47.90 7.96
C LEU A 21 -57.70 48.47 7.01
N VAL A 22 -57.51 48.38 5.70
CA VAL A 22 -58.48 48.81 4.70
C VAL A 22 -59.70 47.87 4.70
N ALA A 23 -59.47 46.54 4.84
CA ALA A 23 -60.55 45.55 4.93
C ALA A 23 -61.41 45.68 6.21
N ALA A 24 -60.85 46.26 7.31
CA ALA A 24 -61.55 46.41 8.57
C ALA A 24 -62.40 47.70 8.69
N ARG A 25 -62.37 48.61 7.70
CA ARG A 25 -62.95 49.92 7.80
C ARG A 25 -64.20 50.16 6.96
N GLU A 26 -64.79 49.12 6.35
CA GLU A 26 -66.03 49.27 5.65
C GLU A 26 -67.24 49.00 6.59
N PRO A 27 -68.14 50.02 6.76
CA PRO A 27 -69.36 49.84 7.56
C PRO A 27 -70.34 48.96 6.79
N ALA A 28 -71.00 48.13 7.56
CA ALA A 28 -72.04 47.21 7.12
C ALA A 28 -73.23 47.95 6.49
N VAL A 29 -73.25 48.04 5.17
CA VAL A 29 -74.50 48.30 4.44
C VAL A 29 -74.44 47.60 3.09
N VAL A 30 -75.54 46.89 2.79
CA VAL A 30 -75.90 46.21 1.52
C VAL A 30 -75.50 44.73 1.43
N ARG A 31 -76.52 43.88 1.61
CA ARG A 31 -76.50 42.47 1.25
C ARG A 31 -76.65 42.36 -0.30
N PRO A 32 -75.62 41.99 -1.04
CA PRO A 32 -75.76 41.60 -2.44
C PRO A 32 -76.23 40.15 -2.51
N PRO A 33 -76.90 39.79 -3.65
CA PRO A 33 -77.41 38.43 -3.85
C PRO A 33 -76.24 37.42 -3.91
N ARG A 34 -76.47 36.27 -3.38
CA ARG A 34 -75.46 35.21 -3.08
C ARG A 34 -74.57 34.80 -4.23
N ASN A 35 -74.91 35.09 -5.48
CA ASN A 35 -74.20 34.70 -6.67
C ASN A 35 -73.21 35.76 -7.20
N ALA A 36 -73.26 37.03 -6.72
CA ALA A 36 -72.32 38.06 -7.13
C ALA A 36 -70.97 38.03 -6.34
N ALA A 37 -70.99 37.54 -5.12
CA ALA A 37 -69.82 37.48 -4.24
C ALA A 37 -68.77 36.42 -4.70
N ALA A 38 -69.18 35.37 -5.40
CA ALA A 38 -68.29 34.35 -5.89
C ALA A 38 -67.42 34.85 -7.07
N GLY A 39 -67.96 35.68 -7.93
CA GLY A 39 -67.24 36.23 -9.11
C GLY A 39 -66.15 37.27 -8.76
N VAL A 40 -66.43 38.10 -7.74
CA VAL A 40 -65.49 39.15 -7.29
C VAL A 40 -64.29 38.54 -6.55
N LEU A 41 -64.52 37.51 -5.75
CA LEU A 41 -63.44 36.77 -5.07
C LEU A 41 -62.51 36.05 -6.04
N GLN A 42 -63.04 35.52 -7.14
CA GLN A 42 -62.27 34.83 -8.15
C GLN A 42 -61.32 35.75 -8.92
N VAL A 43 -61.75 36.95 -9.24
CA VAL A 43 -60.92 37.97 -9.96
C VAL A 43 -59.83 38.55 -9.10
N VAL A 44 -60.02 38.65 -7.78
CA VAL A 44 -59.01 39.20 -6.86
C VAL A 44 -58.03 38.13 -6.40
N MET A 45 -58.41 36.85 -6.34
CA MET A 45 -57.57 35.75 -5.91
C MET A 45 -56.64 35.18 -7.00
N GLU A 46 -56.98 35.31 -8.27
CA GLU A 46 -56.11 34.81 -9.38
C GLU A 46 -54.73 35.44 -9.41
N PRO A 47 -54.55 36.78 -9.33
CA PRO A 47 -53.21 37.37 -9.35
C PRO A 47 -52.38 37.03 -8.10
N VAL A 48 -53.03 36.80 -6.96
CA VAL A 48 -52.33 36.41 -5.72
C VAL A 48 -51.84 34.94 -5.79
N ALA A 49 -52.66 34.04 -6.31
CA ALA A 49 -52.27 32.64 -6.52
C ALA A 49 -51.11 32.51 -7.54
N TRP A 50 -51.15 33.32 -8.62
CA TRP A 50 -50.12 33.33 -9.66
C TRP A 50 -48.74 33.83 -9.12
N THR A 51 -48.76 34.90 -8.30
CA THR A 51 -47.55 35.42 -7.70
C THR A 51 -46.97 34.45 -6.64
N PHE A 52 -47.81 33.73 -5.93
CA PHE A 52 -47.37 32.74 -4.93
C PHE A 52 -46.75 31.49 -5.58
N THR A 53 -47.37 30.95 -6.64
CA THR A 53 -46.84 29.81 -7.39
C THR A 53 -45.54 30.15 -8.12
N ARG A 54 -45.40 31.38 -8.64
CA ARG A 54 -44.18 31.83 -9.31
C ARG A 54 -43.05 32.12 -8.29
N GLY A 55 -43.39 32.59 -7.08
CA GLY A 55 -42.46 32.74 -5.97
C GLY A 55 -41.94 31.42 -5.45
N GLN A 56 -42.80 30.40 -5.33
CA GLN A 56 -42.38 29.04 -4.94
C GLN A 56 -41.43 28.42 -5.98
N SER A 57 -41.74 28.50 -7.27
CA SER A 57 -40.89 27.95 -8.34
C SER A 57 -39.52 28.64 -8.41
N MET A 58 -39.43 29.93 -8.11
CA MET A 58 -38.14 30.63 -7.98
C MET A 58 -37.35 30.16 -6.73
N LEU A 59 -38.00 30.02 -5.59
CA LEU A 59 -37.36 29.52 -4.38
C LEU A 59 -36.86 28.09 -4.56
N ASP A 60 -37.66 27.21 -5.16
CA ASP A 60 -37.28 25.83 -5.48
C ASP A 60 -36.09 25.77 -6.45
N SER A 61 -36.06 26.65 -7.47
CA SER A 61 -34.96 26.73 -8.42
C SER A 61 -33.65 27.22 -7.76
N VAL A 62 -33.72 28.15 -6.83
CA VAL A 62 -32.58 28.68 -6.06
C VAL A 62 -32.09 27.62 -5.07
N LEU A 63 -32.99 26.93 -4.37
CA LEU A 63 -32.65 25.86 -3.44
C LEU A 63 -32.06 24.64 -4.19
N ALA A 64 -32.64 24.25 -5.32
CA ALA A 64 -32.11 23.20 -6.17
C ALA A 64 -30.73 23.53 -6.78
N SER A 65 -30.49 24.79 -7.12
CA SER A 65 -29.17 25.25 -7.61
C SER A 65 -28.11 25.22 -6.50
N ARG A 66 -28.48 25.55 -5.27
CA ARG A 66 -27.62 25.51 -4.10
C ARG A 66 -27.25 24.07 -3.73
N HIS A 67 -28.23 23.16 -3.73
CA HIS A 67 -28.02 21.73 -3.51
C HIS A 67 -27.12 21.09 -4.59
N ARG A 68 -27.27 21.46 -5.85
CA ARG A 68 -26.42 21.00 -6.94
C ARG A 68 -24.97 21.54 -6.84
N ARG A 69 -24.76 22.74 -6.33
CA ARG A 69 -23.43 23.30 -6.05
C ARG A 69 -22.77 22.58 -4.88
N GLU A 70 -23.47 22.36 -3.79
CA GLU A 70 -22.97 21.62 -2.62
C GLU A 70 -22.62 20.17 -2.98
N GLY A 71 -23.44 19.50 -3.77
CA GLY A 71 -23.16 18.13 -4.26
C GLY A 71 -21.95 18.06 -5.22
N ARG A 72 -21.66 19.11 -5.99
CA ARG A 72 -20.45 19.19 -6.83
C ARG A 72 -19.22 19.43 -5.99
N VAL A 73 -19.24 20.35 -5.04
CA VAL A 73 -18.13 20.64 -4.13
C VAL A 73 -17.79 19.43 -3.28
N ARG A 74 -18.80 18.73 -2.76
CA ARG A 74 -18.60 17.49 -1.99
C ARG A 74 -17.98 16.36 -2.81
N ARG A 75 -18.39 16.18 -4.07
CA ARG A 75 -17.79 15.20 -4.99
C ARG A 75 -16.34 15.53 -5.33
N LEU A 76 -16.04 16.82 -5.56
CA LEU A 76 -14.68 17.29 -5.76
C LEU A 76 -13.81 17.07 -4.51
N ALA A 77 -14.31 17.40 -3.33
CA ALA A 77 -13.60 17.16 -2.08
C ALA A 77 -13.26 15.67 -1.88
N LEU A 78 -14.22 14.77 -2.07
CA LEU A 78 -14.00 13.33 -2.00
C LEU A 78 -13.00 12.82 -3.06
N HIS A 79 -12.99 13.42 -4.25
CA HIS A 79 -12.01 13.09 -5.28
C HIS A 79 -10.59 13.52 -4.89
N TYR A 80 -10.44 14.74 -4.35
CA TYR A 80 -9.15 15.22 -3.86
C TYR A 80 -8.67 14.43 -2.63
N GLU A 81 -9.54 14.04 -1.71
CA GLU A 81 -9.17 13.17 -0.59
C GLU A 81 -8.61 11.83 -1.06
N LYS A 82 -9.22 11.21 -2.08
CA LYS A 82 -8.70 9.98 -2.68
C LYS A 82 -7.31 10.17 -3.30
N ILE A 83 -7.11 11.26 -4.04
CA ILE A 83 -5.81 11.59 -4.63
C ILE A 83 -4.75 11.82 -3.55
N ILE A 84 -5.08 12.59 -2.51
CA ILE A 84 -4.17 12.86 -1.39
C ILE A 84 -3.80 11.57 -0.67
N THR A 85 -4.77 10.68 -0.44
CA THR A 85 -4.52 9.39 0.21
C THR A 85 -3.60 8.51 -0.66
N LEU A 86 -3.86 8.45 -1.97
CA LEU A 86 -3.02 7.72 -2.92
C LEU A 86 -1.58 8.27 -2.96
N LEU A 87 -1.43 9.59 -3.02
CA LEU A 87 -0.12 10.24 -3.01
C LEU A 87 0.63 10.00 -1.70
N ARG A 88 -0.05 10.08 -0.56
CA ARG A 88 0.54 9.77 0.75
C ARG A 88 1.01 8.32 0.85
N THR A 89 0.23 7.39 0.30
CA THR A 89 0.62 5.96 0.27
C THR A 89 1.86 5.77 -0.60
N ARG A 90 1.90 6.36 -1.80
CA ARG A 90 3.09 6.30 -2.67
C ARG A 90 4.33 6.92 -2.02
N LEU A 91 4.17 8.06 -1.34
CA LEU A 91 5.29 8.69 -0.61
C LEU A 91 5.85 7.77 0.48
N ARG A 92 4.98 7.10 1.25
CA ARG A 92 5.43 6.15 2.28
C ARG A 92 6.20 4.98 1.68
N VAL A 93 5.72 4.42 0.57
CA VAL A 93 6.42 3.34 -0.13
C VAL A 93 7.81 3.79 -0.58
N LEU A 94 7.92 4.94 -1.23
CA LEU A 94 9.20 5.49 -1.66
C LEU A 94 10.15 5.77 -0.48
N GLN A 95 9.63 6.31 0.62
CA GLN A 95 10.43 6.53 1.83
C GLN A 95 10.96 5.22 2.43
N ASN A 96 10.12 4.18 2.46
CA ASN A 96 10.53 2.86 2.93
C ASN A 96 11.62 2.24 2.05
N LEU A 97 11.48 2.33 0.73
CA LEU A 97 12.49 1.85 -0.22
C LEU A 97 13.82 2.59 -0.06
N LEU A 98 13.78 3.93 0.05
CA LEU A 98 14.98 4.73 0.32
C LEU A 98 15.62 4.38 1.66
N HIS A 99 14.82 4.07 2.66
CA HIS A 99 15.35 3.64 3.96
C HIS A 99 16.02 2.27 3.86
N GLN A 100 15.41 1.31 3.16
CA GLN A 100 15.99 -0.01 2.95
C GLN A 100 17.31 0.06 2.15
N THR A 101 17.35 0.84 1.08
CA THR A 101 18.61 1.04 0.31
C THR A 101 19.71 1.64 1.18
N ARG A 102 19.42 2.65 1.97
CA ARG A 102 20.39 3.25 2.90
C ARG A 102 20.88 2.27 3.97
N LEU A 103 19.98 1.44 4.50
CA LEU A 103 20.36 0.40 5.46
C LEU A 103 21.29 -0.63 4.81
N LEU A 104 21.02 -1.04 3.57
CA LEU A 104 21.89 -1.95 2.82
C LEU A 104 23.25 -1.31 2.57
N GLU A 105 23.31 -0.08 2.09
CA GLU A 105 24.56 0.66 1.88
C GLU A 105 25.37 0.81 3.19
N SER A 106 24.73 1.10 4.30
CA SER A 106 25.41 1.24 5.59
C SER A 106 25.85 -0.09 6.20
N SER A 107 25.11 -1.16 5.96
CA SER A 107 25.42 -2.50 6.49
C SER A 107 26.48 -3.23 5.65
N PHE A 108 26.60 -2.86 4.37
CA PHE A 108 27.53 -3.48 3.43
C PHE A 108 28.39 -2.40 2.74
N PRO A 109 29.46 -1.94 3.38
CA PRO A 109 30.27 -0.80 2.89
C PRO A 109 30.95 -1.05 1.53
N GLY A 110 30.88 -2.28 1.00
CA GLY A 110 31.39 -2.62 -0.34
C GLY A 110 30.37 -2.38 -1.47
N ILE A 111 29.10 -2.06 -1.14
CA ILE A 111 28.07 -1.76 -2.14
C ILE A 111 28.31 -0.34 -2.68
N GLN A 112 28.54 -0.24 -3.99
CA GLN A 112 28.68 1.06 -4.63
C GLN A 112 27.33 1.72 -4.84
N PRO A 113 27.21 3.04 -4.64
CA PRO A 113 26.01 3.79 -5.00
C PRO A 113 25.63 3.56 -6.47
N GLY A 114 24.34 3.29 -6.72
CA GLY A 114 23.84 3.02 -8.08
C GLY A 114 23.89 1.56 -8.52
N THR A 115 24.39 0.64 -7.68
CA THR A 115 24.31 -0.81 -7.95
C THR A 115 23.06 -1.45 -7.33
N LEU A 116 22.25 -0.69 -6.59
CA LEU A 116 21.01 -1.14 -5.99
C LEU A 116 19.82 -0.63 -6.80
N MET A 117 18.95 -1.55 -7.20
CA MET A 117 17.71 -1.24 -7.91
C MET A 117 16.51 -1.71 -7.09
N ALA A 118 15.58 -0.81 -6.81
CA ALA A 118 14.32 -1.15 -6.17
C ALA A 118 13.35 -1.80 -7.18
N ALA A 119 12.64 -2.83 -6.74
CA ALA A 119 11.62 -3.54 -7.50
C ALA A 119 10.40 -3.83 -6.63
N ASP A 120 9.22 -3.80 -7.23
CA ASP A 120 7.99 -4.24 -6.59
C ASP A 120 7.75 -5.72 -6.93
N VAL A 121 7.16 -6.45 -5.97
CA VAL A 121 6.80 -7.85 -6.18
C VAL A 121 5.40 -7.91 -6.76
N ASP A 122 5.28 -8.41 -8.00
CA ASP A 122 4.01 -8.54 -8.71
C ASP A 122 3.21 -9.76 -8.27
N GLY A 123 3.88 -10.80 -7.81
CA GLY A 123 3.22 -12.02 -7.35
C GLY A 123 4.17 -13.19 -7.11
N PHE A 124 3.58 -14.28 -6.66
CA PHE A 124 4.24 -15.54 -6.41
C PHE A 124 3.71 -16.61 -7.34
N SER A 125 4.53 -17.59 -7.67
CA SER A 125 4.06 -18.76 -8.42
C SER A 125 2.96 -19.49 -7.65
N THR A 126 1.85 -19.79 -8.34
CA THR A 126 0.72 -20.52 -7.77
C THR A 126 1.04 -22.01 -7.50
N ALA A 127 2.10 -22.53 -8.08
CA ALA A 127 2.51 -23.94 -7.98
C ALA A 127 3.42 -24.23 -6.79
N GLY A 128 3.89 -23.20 -6.06
CA GLY A 128 4.79 -23.43 -4.93
C GLY A 128 5.46 -22.13 -4.47
N THR A 129 6.28 -22.27 -3.43
CA THR A 129 7.05 -21.18 -2.82
C THR A 129 8.42 -20.98 -3.46
N ASP A 130 8.57 -21.35 -4.73
CA ASP A 130 9.87 -21.52 -5.38
C ASP A 130 10.28 -20.30 -6.20
N THR A 131 9.30 -19.54 -6.72
CA THR A 131 9.55 -18.38 -7.57
C THR A 131 8.64 -17.21 -7.22
N LEU A 132 9.15 -16.01 -7.43
CA LEU A 132 8.38 -14.77 -7.39
C LEU A 132 8.64 -13.95 -8.65
N TRP A 133 7.71 -13.05 -8.97
CA TRP A 133 7.79 -12.12 -10.08
C TRP A 133 8.01 -10.70 -9.57
N ILE A 134 8.91 -9.97 -10.23
CA ILE A 134 9.20 -8.56 -9.94
C ILE A 134 8.90 -7.68 -11.15
N ASP A 135 8.52 -6.43 -10.92
CA ASP A 135 8.15 -5.42 -11.91
C ASP A 135 9.37 -4.81 -12.65
N ARG A 136 10.45 -5.55 -12.77
CA ARG A 136 11.67 -5.13 -13.46
C ARG A 136 12.04 -6.12 -14.55
N GLY A 137 12.30 -5.59 -15.73
CA GLY A 137 12.73 -6.35 -16.89
C GLY A 137 13.78 -5.59 -17.71
N TYR A 138 14.25 -6.18 -18.83
CA TYR A 138 15.32 -5.58 -19.64
C TYR A 138 14.94 -4.23 -20.29
N VAL A 139 13.64 -3.90 -20.39
CA VAL A 139 13.17 -2.59 -20.87
C VAL A 139 13.35 -1.53 -19.78
N SER A 140 13.19 -1.91 -18.51
CA SER A 140 13.36 -1.01 -17.37
C SER A 140 14.84 -0.71 -17.10
N ASP A 141 15.67 -1.73 -17.18
CA ASP A 141 17.13 -1.60 -17.02
C ASP A 141 17.88 -2.68 -17.79
N GLN A 142 18.76 -2.24 -18.72
CA GLN A 142 19.60 -3.13 -19.51
C GLN A 142 20.77 -3.74 -18.72
N GLN A 143 21.03 -3.27 -17.50
CA GLN A 143 22.09 -3.80 -16.63
C GLN A 143 21.65 -5.04 -15.87
N LEU A 144 20.34 -5.29 -15.77
CA LEU A 144 19.77 -6.43 -15.09
C LEU A 144 20.23 -7.74 -15.72
N LYS A 145 20.69 -8.69 -14.89
CA LYS A 145 21.19 -9.99 -15.36
C LYS A 145 20.58 -11.15 -14.58
N ALA A 146 20.48 -12.29 -15.28
CA ALA A 146 20.23 -13.55 -14.59
C ALA A 146 21.41 -13.84 -13.63
N GLY A 147 21.07 -14.26 -12.41
CA GLY A 147 22.02 -14.44 -11.32
C GLY A 147 22.14 -13.26 -10.37
N ASP A 148 21.61 -12.08 -10.70
CA ASP A 148 21.65 -10.94 -9.79
C ASP A 148 20.89 -11.24 -8.49
N PRO A 149 21.50 -10.92 -7.32
CA PRO A 149 20.88 -11.14 -6.02
C PRO A 149 19.65 -10.25 -5.80
N VAL A 150 18.63 -10.84 -5.21
CA VAL A 150 17.41 -10.12 -4.78
C VAL A 150 17.33 -10.14 -3.25
N LEU A 151 17.26 -8.96 -2.66
CA LEU A 151 17.33 -8.72 -1.22
C LEU A 151 16.03 -8.12 -0.72
N ALA A 152 15.65 -8.44 0.51
CA ALA A 152 14.60 -7.73 1.25
C ALA A 152 14.97 -7.67 2.74
N HIS A 153 14.78 -6.51 3.38
CA HIS A 153 15.01 -6.32 4.82
C HIS A 153 16.37 -6.85 5.32
N LEU A 154 17.46 -6.58 4.63
CA LEU A 154 18.82 -7.05 4.95
C LEU A 154 18.99 -8.57 4.91
N SER A 155 18.13 -9.28 4.19
CA SER A 155 18.26 -10.72 3.95
C SER A 155 18.22 -11.04 2.46
N LEU A 156 18.84 -12.15 2.09
CA LEU A 156 18.76 -12.67 0.75
C LEU A 156 17.40 -13.35 0.55
N VAL A 157 16.72 -13.01 -0.55
CA VAL A 157 15.45 -13.61 -0.96
C VAL A 157 15.69 -14.71 -1.99
N GLY A 158 16.58 -14.43 -2.95
CA GLY A 158 16.87 -15.35 -4.04
C GLY A 158 17.73 -14.69 -5.11
N ARG A 159 17.70 -15.26 -6.33
CA ARG A 159 18.39 -14.71 -7.50
C ARG A 159 17.46 -14.63 -8.71
N ILE A 160 17.71 -13.70 -9.60
CA ILE A 160 17.01 -13.60 -10.87
C ILE A 160 17.31 -14.85 -11.70
N SER A 161 16.29 -15.59 -12.08
CA SER A 161 16.39 -16.77 -12.93
C SER A 161 16.16 -16.46 -14.40
N SER A 162 15.16 -15.62 -14.70
CA SER A 162 14.86 -15.20 -16.07
C SER A 162 14.43 -13.73 -16.13
N ILE A 163 14.72 -13.08 -17.25
CA ILE A 163 14.42 -11.67 -17.45
C ILE A 163 13.50 -11.53 -18.66
N GLY A 164 12.30 -11.06 -18.43
CA GLY A 164 11.36 -10.67 -19.47
C GLY A 164 11.44 -9.18 -19.82
N PRO A 165 10.57 -8.72 -20.73
CA PRO A 165 10.56 -7.30 -21.14
C PRO A 165 10.25 -6.34 -20.01
N GLN A 166 9.24 -6.62 -19.23
CA GLN A 166 8.74 -5.75 -18.16
C GLN A 166 8.90 -6.35 -16.77
N THR A 167 8.89 -7.68 -16.68
CA THR A 167 8.97 -8.43 -15.41
C THR A 167 10.11 -9.42 -15.46
N SER A 168 10.63 -9.80 -14.31
CA SER A 168 11.63 -10.86 -14.17
C SER A 168 11.19 -11.88 -13.15
N GLU A 169 11.64 -13.11 -13.34
CA GLU A 169 11.41 -14.21 -12.43
C GLU A 169 12.60 -14.35 -11.48
N VAL A 170 12.32 -14.54 -10.22
CA VAL A 170 13.29 -14.72 -9.15
C VAL A 170 13.10 -16.12 -8.56
N THR A 171 14.14 -16.95 -8.57
CA THR A 171 14.15 -18.20 -7.84
C THR A 171 14.46 -17.94 -6.38
N LEU A 172 13.57 -18.39 -5.49
CA LEU A 172 13.68 -18.18 -4.05
C LEU A 172 14.73 -19.11 -3.42
N LEU A 173 15.31 -18.69 -2.29
CA LEU A 173 16.21 -19.56 -1.51
C LEU A 173 15.54 -20.84 -1.03
N THR A 174 14.21 -20.85 -0.90
CA THR A 174 13.42 -22.00 -0.49
C THR A 174 13.17 -23.01 -1.62
N ALA A 175 13.52 -22.67 -2.87
CA ALA A 175 13.36 -23.54 -4.01
C ALA A 175 14.34 -24.74 -3.95
N PRO A 176 13.92 -25.96 -4.31
CA PRO A 176 14.78 -27.15 -4.29
C PRO A 176 16.00 -27.06 -5.22
N SER A 177 15.92 -26.21 -6.22
CA SER A 177 17.02 -25.91 -7.15
C SER A 177 18.11 -25.04 -6.54
N MET A 178 17.81 -24.30 -5.45
CA MET A 178 18.76 -23.43 -4.79
C MET A 178 19.61 -24.20 -3.78
N LYS A 179 20.93 -24.07 -3.94
CA LYS A 179 21.93 -24.72 -3.11
C LYS A 179 23.02 -23.71 -2.85
N GLU A 180 23.12 -23.26 -1.60
CA GLU A 180 24.02 -22.18 -1.22
C GLU A 180 24.93 -22.62 -0.10
N THR A 181 26.22 -22.27 -0.18
CA THR A 181 27.14 -22.47 0.93
C THR A 181 26.90 -21.40 1.97
N ALA A 182 26.72 -21.83 3.21
CA ALA A 182 26.44 -20.94 4.32
C ALA A 182 27.29 -21.30 5.55
N ARG A 183 27.40 -20.36 6.46
CA ARG A 183 27.93 -20.59 7.81
C ARG A 183 26.86 -20.35 8.85
N ILE A 184 26.98 -21.06 9.97
CA ILE A 184 26.06 -20.90 11.08
C ILE A 184 26.78 -20.11 12.16
N ILE A 185 26.14 -19.05 12.62
CA ILE A 185 26.63 -18.17 13.66
C ILE A 185 25.64 -18.08 14.82
N ARG A 186 26.17 -17.86 16.01
CA ARG A 186 25.38 -17.57 17.21
C ARG A 186 25.79 -16.20 17.73
N ILE A 187 24.81 -15.34 17.95
CA ILE A 187 25.01 -14.03 18.54
C ILE A 187 24.60 -14.11 20.01
N THR A 188 25.56 -13.94 20.91
CA THR A 188 25.30 -13.92 22.35
C THR A 188 25.87 -12.63 22.93
N ASN A 189 25.01 -11.80 23.51
CA ASN A 189 25.41 -10.50 24.10
C ASN A 189 26.13 -9.58 23.06
N GLY A 190 25.72 -9.63 21.79
CA GLY A 190 26.36 -8.86 20.72
C GLY A 190 27.68 -9.42 20.19
N VAL A 191 28.16 -10.56 20.73
CA VAL A 191 29.36 -11.24 20.24
C VAL A 191 28.96 -12.37 19.28
N GLU A 192 29.53 -12.37 18.08
CA GLU A 192 29.35 -13.42 17.08
C GLU A 192 30.29 -14.60 17.40
N SER A 193 29.72 -15.80 17.41
CA SER A 193 30.46 -17.06 17.54
C SER A 193 30.13 -17.95 16.37
N VAL A 194 31.15 -18.38 15.61
CA VAL A 194 30.97 -19.30 14.47
C VAL A 194 30.72 -20.71 14.98
N ILE A 195 29.56 -21.28 14.66
CA ILE A 195 29.16 -22.66 15.01
C ILE A 195 29.64 -23.66 13.96
N SER A 196 29.42 -23.31 12.67
CA SER A 196 29.93 -24.07 11.53
C SER A 196 30.38 -23.09 10.45
N ARG A 197 31.49 -23.37 9.78
CA ARG A 197 32.04 -22.52 8.72
C ARG A 197 31.39 -22.77 7.37
N ASP A 198 31.12 -24.05 7.08
CA ASP A 198 30.60 -24.48 5.78
C ASP A 198 29.46 -25.46 5.99
N CYS A 199 28.29 -25.08 5.52
CA CYS A 199 27.14 -25.96 5.39
C CYS A 199 26.43 -25.70 4.06
N LEU A 200 26.03 -26.75 3.39
CA LEU A 200 25.23 -26.65 2.19
C LEU A 200 23.76 -26.51 2.58
N VAL A 201 23.21 -25.34 2.36
CA VAL A 201 21.79 -25.05 2.55
C VAL A 201 21.04 -25.31 1.25
N VAL A 202 19.98 -26.10 1.31
CA VAL A 202 19.15 -26.47 0.17
C VAL A 202 17.71 -26.10 0.45
N GLY A 203 17.04 -25.48 -0.50
CA GLY A 203 15.61 -25.19 -0.39
C GLY A 203 14.79 -26.49 -0.40
N THR A 204 13.68 -26.49 0.35
CA THR A 204 12.80 -27.68 0.45
C THR A 204 11.62 -27.65 -0.53
N GLY A 205 11.33 -26.49 -1.16
CA GLY A 205 10.11 -26.25 -1.95
C GLY A 205 8.86 -26.02 -1.11
N LEU A 206 9.00 -26.00 0.22
CA LEU A 206 7.90 -25.83 1.17
C LEU A 206 8.04 -24.55 2.02
N GLY A 207 8.75 -23.54 1.49
CA GLY A 207 8.99 -22.27 2.19
C GLY A 207 10.02 -22.36 3.30
N SER A 208 10.79 -23.44 3.38
CA SER A 208 11.89 -23.65 4.31
C SER A 208 13.17 -24.09 3.59
N MET A 209 14.27 -24.12 4.32
CA MET A 209 15.55 -24.62 3.84
C MET A 209 16.04 -25.71 4.78
N HIS A 210 16.90 -26.56 4.28
CA HIS A 210 17.49 -27.67 5.01
C HIS A 210 19.02 -27.66 4.88
N CYS A 211 19.72 -28.07 5.94
CA CYS A 211 21.17 -28.24 5.94
C CYS A 211 21.55 -29.46 6.78
N GLU A 212 22.55 -30.22 6.34
CA GLU A 212 23.17 -31.27 7.13
C GLU A 212 24.57 -30.86 7.59
N LEU A 213 24.87 -31.04 8.87
CA LEU A 213 26.18 -30.77 9.47
C LEU A 213 26.80 -32.00 10.05
N ASP A 214 28.09 -32.18 9.83
CA ASP A 214 28.87 -33.26 10.45
C ASP A 214 29.03 -33.01 11.96
N GLN A 215 28.81 -34.05 12.75
CA GLN A 215 29.12 -34.10 14.20
C GLN A 215 30.59 -34.41 14.37
N SER A 216 31.48 -33.50 14.01
CA SER A 216 32.91 -33.67 14.24
C SER A 216 33.25 -33.44 15.72
N ILE A 217 34.29 -34.12 16.19
CA ILE A 217 34.80 -33.95 17.57
C ILE A 217 35.23 -32.49 17.77
N GLY A 218 34.67 -31.84 18.81
CA GLY A 218 34.92 -30.42 19.07
C GLY A 218 34.00 -29.43 18.38
N SER A 219 33.05 -29.89 17.54
CA SER A 219 32.05 -29.03 16.95
C SER A 219 31.05 -28.54 18.00
N ILE A 220 30.73 -27.26 17.95
CA ILE A 220 29.67 -26.68 18.78
C ILE A 220 28.31 -27.12 18.21
N ARG A 221 27.47 -27.71 19.07
CA ARG A 221 26.12 -28.13 18.65
C ARG A 221 25.28 -26.95 18.26
N PRO A 222 24.71 -26.94 17.03
CA PRO A 222 23.72 -25.91 16.59
C PRO A 222 22.50 -25.94 17.52
N ARG A 223 21.82 -24.82 17.64
CA ARG A 223 20.60 -24.65 18.45
C ARG A 223 19.56 -23.89 17.68
N LYS A 224 18.31 -24.07 18.06
CA LYS A 224 17.23 -23.20 17.61
C LYS A 224 17.57 -21.72 17.91
N GLY A 225 17.39 -20.86 16.90
CA GLY A 225 17.72 -19.44 16.99
C GLY A 225 19.11 -19.08 16.47
N ASP A 226 19.97 -20.04 16.15
CA ASP A 226 21.24 -19.75 15.48
C ASP A 226 20.96 -19.18 14.08
N MET A 227 21.75 -18.20 13.66
CA MET A 227 21.57 -17.51 12.38
C MET A 227 22.40 -18.22 11.30
N VAL A 228 21.81 -18.34 10.11
CA VAL A 228 22.47 -18.88 8.92
C VAL A 228 22.78 -17.72 7.99
N VAL A 229 24.04 -17.54 7.66
CA VAL A 229 24.54 -16.42 6.84
C VAL A 229 25.25 -16.95 5.60
N LEU A 230 25.13 -16.23 4.50
CA LEU A 230 25.76 -16.57 3.22
C LEU A 230 27.30 -16.62 3.35
N SER A 231 27.91 -17.65 2.82
CA SER A 231 29.37 -17.82 2.76
C SER A 231 29.77 -18.51 1.46
N ASP A 232 29.23 -18.01 0.34
CA ASP A 232 29.35 -18.64 -0.97
C ASP A 232 30.12 -17.74 -1.92
N THR A 233 31.04 -18.33 -2.71
CA THR A 233 31.86 -17.63 -3.69
C THR A 233 31.15 -17.36 -5.01
N ASP A 234 30.03 -18.04 -5.26
CA ASP A 234 29.23 -17.84 -6.48
C ASP A 234 28.39 -16.54 -6.42
N TRP A 235 28.33 -15.94 -5.25
CA TRP A 235 27.67 -14.67 -5.04
C TRP A 235 28.68 -13.50 -4.99
N PRO A 236 28.24 -12.27 -5.31
CA PRO A 236 29.08 -11.10 -5.11
C PRO A 236 29.62 -11.04 -3.69
N GLY A 237 30.93 -10.94 -3.53
CA GLY A 237 31.57 -10.99 -2.20
C GLY A 237 31.06 -9.94 -1.22
N VAL A 238 30.48 -8.86 -1.73
CA VAL A 238 29.89 -7.78 -0.93
C VAL A 238 28.67 -8.21 -0.11
N ILE A 239 27.94 -9.28 -0.51
CA ILE A 239 26.80 -9.81 0.24
C ILE A 239 27.15 -11.03 1.09
N ASN A 240 28.42 -11.46 1.13
CA ASN A 240 28.85 -12.48 2.06
C ASN A 240 28.62 -12.01 3.50
N GLY A 241 28.05 -12.89 4.31
CA GLY A 241 27.60 -12.56 5.66
C GLY A 241 26.15 -12.07 5.75
N ILE A 242 25.47 -11.89 4.60
CA ILE A 242 24.04 -11.57 4.61
C ILE A 242 23.26 -12.75 5.21
N ALA A 243 22.21 -12.44 5.95
CA ALA A 243 21.39 -13.45 6.59
C ALA A 243 20.50 -14.17 5.56
N LEU A 244 20.50 -15.50 5.59
CA LEU A 244 19.63 -16.37 4.82
C LEU A 244 18.40 -16.77 5.63
N GLY A 245 18.62 -17.17 6.90
CA GLY A 245 17.57 -17.72 7.72
C GLY A 245 17.99 -17.96 9.17
N THR A 246 17.09 -18.55 9.93
CA THR A 246 17.28 -18.92 11.34
C THR A 246 16.99 -20.40 11.53
N VAL A 247 17.79 -21.09 12.32
CA VAL A 247 17.60 -22.51 12.66
C VAL A 247 16.33 -22.66 13.50
N MET A 248 15.37 -23.43 13.02
CA MET A 248 14.09 -23.71 13.70
C MET A 248 14.15 -25.00 14.54
N SER A 249 14.75 -26.06 13.98
CA SER A 249 14.94 -27.33 14.68
C SER A 249 16.28 -27.95 14.30
N VAL A 250 16.80 -28.75 15.23
CA VAL A 250 18.03 -29.53 15.08
C VAL A 250 17.74 -30.95 15.51
N GLU A 251 17.84 -31.87 14.58
CA GLU A 251 17.58 -33.30 14.78
C GLU A 251 18.81 -34.12 14.41
N ALA A 252 18.92 -35.36 14.95
CA ALA A 252 19.89 -36.29 14.43
C ALA A 252 19.50 -36.69 13.01
N SER A 253 20.43 -36.69 12.08
CA SER A 253 20.13 -37.11 10.70
C SER A 253 19.68 -38.58 10.67
N HIS A 254 18.53 -38.85 10.04
CA HIS A 254 18.05 -40.21 9.85
C HIS A 254 18.89 -41.01 8.84
N ARG A 255 19.68 -40.32 8.02
CA ARG A 255 20.51 -40.96 6.98
C ARG A 255 21.90 -41.30 7.45
N THR A 256 22.44 -40.58 8.41
CA THR A 256 23.84 -40.75 8.86
C THR A 256 23.95 -40.46 10.36
N ALA A 257 24.38 -41.43 11.12
CA ALA A 257 24.44 -41.38 12.61
C ALA A 257 25.32 -40.26 13.18
N LEU A 258 26.19 -39.64 12.36
CA LEU A 258 27.14 -38.62 12.76
C LEU A 258 26.83 -37.24 12.14
N ARG A 259 25.56 -36.97 11.80
CA ARG A 259 25.14 -35.68 11.26
C ARG A 259 23.93 -35.12 11.96
N TRP A 260 23.90 -33.82 12.05
CA TRP A 260 22.71 -33.07 12.44
C TRP A 260 21.97 -32.61 11.18
N SER A 261 20.67 -32.80 11.20
CA SER A 261 19.72 -32.29 10.23
C SER A 261 19.11 -31.00 10.81
N LEU A 262 19.26 -29.91 10.09
CA LEU A 262 18.75 -28.60 10.49
C LEU A 262 17.62 -28.18 9.56
N ASN A 263 16.52 -27.76 10.16
CA ASN A 263 15.46 -27.05 9.44
C ASN A 263 15.64 -25.55 9.67
N ILE A 264 15.66 -24.79 8.58
CA ILE A 264 15.98 -23.36 8.57
C ILE A 264 14.77 -22.62 7.98
N ALA A 265 14.24 -21.66 8.74
CA ALA A 265 13.26 -20.72 8.22
C ALA A 265 13.98 -19.52 7.61
N PRO A 266 13.55 -19.03 6.42
CA PRO A 266 14.04 -17.79 5.89
C PRO A 266 13.70 -16.62 6.84
N ILE A 267 14.53 -15.58 6.87
CA ILE A 267 14.25 -14.39 7.69
C ILE A 267 13.04 -13.65 7.20
N CYS A 268 12.91 -13.52 5.87
CA CYS A 268 11.76 -12.90 5.27
C CYS A 268 10.63 -13.92 5.07
N ASP A 269 9.45 -13.60 5.59
CA ASP A 269 8.21 -14.29 5.22
C ASP A 269 7.89 -13.95 3.76
N MET A 270 8.24 -14.86 2.83
CA MET A 270 8.18 -14.61 1.40
C MET A 270 6.82 -14.08 0.93
N PRO A 271 5.66 -14.60 1.35
CA PRO A 271 4.35 -14.07 0.98
C PRO A 271 4.09 -12.61 1.40
N ARG A 272 4.89 -12.07 2.33
CA ARG A 272 4.77 -10.68 2.80
C ARG A 272 5.78 -9.72 2.19
N VAL A 273 6.64 -10.21 1.31
CA VAL A 273 7.59 -9.35 0.60
C VAL A 273 6.85 -8.66 -0.54
N HIS A 274 6.62 -7.36 -0.39
CA HIS A 274 6.01 -6.53 -1.43
C HIS A 274 7.02 -5.70 -2.21
N HIS A 275 8.19 -5.48 -1.61
CA HIS A 275 9.26 -4.69 -2.20
C HIS A 275 10.58 -5.42 -2.00
N ALA A 276 11.40 -5.40 -3.03
CA ALA A 276 12.71 -6.01 -3.04
C ALA A 276 13.76 -5.01 -3.58
N VAL A 277 15.02 -5.32 -3.32
CA VAL A 277 16.15 -4.58 -3.85
C VAL A 277 17.05 -5.55 -4.61
N ILE A 278 17.32 -5.26 -5.86
CA ILE A 278 18.21 -6.05 -6.72
C ILE A 278 19.60 -5.45 -6.61
N LEU A 279 20.61 -6.28 -6.37
CA LEU A 279 21.99 -5.88 -6.43
C LEU A 279 22.53 -6.19 -7.84
N LEU A 280 22.73 -5.14 -8.63
CA LEU A 280 23.26 -5.28 -9.99
C LEU A 280 24.72 -5.71 -9.95
N SER A 281 25.06 -6.79 -10.65
CA SER A 281 26.43 -7.23 -10.79
C SER A 281 27.19 -6.29 -11.72
N THR A 282 28.10 -5.50 -11.18
CA THR A 282 29.05 -4.69 -11.97
C THR A 282 29.91 -5.62 -12.84
N ARG A 283 30.00 -5.35 -14.14
CA ARG A 283 30.98 -6.03 -14.98
C ARG A 283 32.38 -5.74 -14.42
N ARG A 284 33.08 -6.77 -14.01
CA ARG A 284 34.53 -6.76 -14.01
C ARG A 284 35.06 -6.95 -15.42
#